data_22b7fef38ea80fdca07f59f47ae03a67
#
_entry.id   22b7fef38ea80fdca07f59f47ae03a67
#
_cell.length_a   1.000
_cell.length_b   1.000
_cell.length_c   1.000
_cell.angle_alpha   90.00
_cell.angle_beta   90.00
_cell.angle_gamma   90.00
#
_symmetry.space_group_name_H-M   'P 1'
#
loop_
_entity.id
_entity.type
_entity.pdbx_description
1 polymer ?
#
loop_
_entity_poly.entity_id
_entity_poly.type
_entity_poly.pdbx_seq_one_letter_code
_entity_poly.pdbx_strand_id
1 'polypeptide(L)'
;LNADAKISYDLWEYQLAATEAANQFRTNDYVFEQMNAIHSFFPQLLIAFHTVKDADDMQAYVSRIEATEVALDQLITLSQEAAAAGVRPPRFAFDSVIDSAGQIITGAPFTEGEDSAIWADTQQKIAALREAETINQAQADALATAARAALVDHWQPAYERLIAWQQEDMVNTSEISQGVGMLPDGVAYYNERLANQTTTDLTADEIHQIGLDEVARLKAEMDVIKNSVGFEGDLKAFFAMLRDSKDDQRHYYPDTD
;
A
#
# COMPACT_ATOMS: atom_id res chain seq x y z
N LEU A 1 22.05 25.30 -20.76
CA LEU A 1 20.83 24.53 -20.67
C LEU A 1 19.76 25.19 -21.53
N ASN A 2 19.00 24.40 -22.32
CA ASN A 2 17.79 24.86 -22.98
C ASN A 2 16.66 25.06 -21.95
N ALA A 3 15.48 25.56 -22.38
CA ALA A 3 14.36 25.85 -21.47
C ALA A 3 13.89 24.60 -20.70
N ASP A 4 13.76 23.46 -21.39
CA ASP A 4 13.29 22.20 -20.80
C ASP A 4 14.29 21.66 -19.76
N ALA A 5 15.58 21.75 -20.06
CA ALA A 5 16.62 21.33 -19.11
C ALA A 5 16.69 22.24 -17.87
N LYS A 6 16.32 23.53 -17.99
CA LYS A 6 16.18 24.40 -16.82
C LYS A 6 15.03 24.01 -15.95
N ILE A 7 13.84 23.75 -16.54
CA ILE A 7 12.67 23.28 -15.79
C ILE A 7 12.99 21.97 -15.07
N SER A 8 13.65 21.04 -15.74
CA SER A 8 14.05 19.76 -15.13
C SER A 8 15.02 19.96 -13.95
N TYR A 9 15.95 20.91 -14.07
CA TYR A 9 16.89 21.25 -13.02
C TYR A 9 16.19 21.91 -11.82
N ASP A 10 15.33 22.92 -12.08
CA ASP A 10 14.58 23.63 -11.04
C ASP A 10 13.66 22.66 -10.29
N LEU A 11 13.03 21.71 -11.01
CA LEU A 11 12.20 20.66 -10.39
C LEU A 11 13.03 19.71 -9.52
N TRP A 12 14.23 19.35 -9.97
CA TRP A 12 15.14 18.51 -9.19
C TRP A 12 15.60 19.23 -7.91
N GLU A 13 15.96 20.53 -7.98
CA GLU A 13 16.29 21.32 -6.79
C GLU A 13 15.14 21.40 -5.81
N TYR A 14 13.90 21.62 -6.31
CA TYR A 14 12.69 21.63 -5.50
C TYR A 14 12.48 20.28 -4.79
N GLN A 15 12.59 19.18 -5.52
CA GLN A 15 12.43 17.84 -4.94
C GLN A 15 13.51 17.51 -3.91
N LEU A 16 14.75 17.93 -4.16
CA LEU A 16 15.84 17.76 -3.20
C LEU A 16 15.56 18.52 -1.90
N ALA A 17 15.19 19.79 -2.01
CA ALA A 17 14.86 20.60 -0.83
C ALA A 17 13.67 20.02 -0.03
N ALA A 18 12.63 19.54 -0.73
CA ALA A 18 11.49 18.87 -0.09
C ALA A 18 11.92 17.57 0.62
N THR A 19 12.80 16.77 0.00
CA THR A 19 13.34 15.55 0.61
C THR A 19 14.19 15.87 1.85
N GLU A 20 15.01 16.89 1.80
CA GLU A 20 15.82 17.35 2.94
C GLU A 20 14.92 17.83 4.10
N ALA A 21 13.87 18.60 3.78
CA ALA A 21 12.89 19.05 4.78
C ALA A 21 12.14 17.87 5.43
N ALA A 22 11.74 16.88 4.65
CA ALA A 22 11.06 15.69 5.13
C ALA A 22 11.95 14.78 6.00
N ASN A 23 13.27 14.77 5.76
CA ASN A 23 14.20 13.85 6.42
C ASN A 23 14.25 14.01 7.96
N GLN A 24 13.97 15.19 8.49
CA GLN A 24 13.88 15.41 9.94
C GLN A 24 12.72 14.60 10.58
N PHE A 25 11.70 14.26 9.80
CA PHE A 25 10.54 13.49 10.23
C PHE A 25 10.56 12.02 9.78
N ARG A 26 11.69 11.51 9.31
CA ARG A 26 11.79 10.15 8.76
C ARG A 26 11.34 9.03 9.72
N THR A 27 11.30 9.30 11.01
CA THR A 27 10.84 8.37 12.05
C THR A 27 9.35 8.53 12.38
N ASN A 28 8.67 9.53 11.82
CA ASN A 28 7.24 9.77 12.03
C ASN A 28 6.35 9.02 11.03
N ASP A 29 6.93 8.47 9.96
CA ASP A 29 6.21 7.61 9.02
C ASP A 29 6.01 6.21 9.64
N TYR A 30 4.80 5.67 9.50
CA TYR A 30 4.50 4.33 9.98
C TYR A 30 5.13 3.28 9.07
N VAL A 31 6.02 2.46 9.63
CA VAL A 31 6.72 1.41 8.86
C VAL A 31 5.74 0.35 8.36
N PHE A 32 4.81 -0.06 9.24
CA PHE A 32 3.74 -1.00 8.91
C PHE A 32 2.38 -0.33 9.14
N GLU A 33 1.54 -0.35 8.12
CA GLU A 33 0.19 0.15 8.19
C GLU A 33 -0.66 -0.47 7.06
N GLN A 34 -1.96 -0.21 7.03
CA GLN A 34 -2.88 -0.92 6.14
C GLN A 34 -2.94 -0.38 4.70
N MET A 35 -2.51 0.85 4.44
CA MET A 35 -2.66 1.49 3.13
C MET A 35 -1.48 1.20 2.19
N ASN A 36 -0.24 1.37 2.67
CA ASN A 36 0.96 1.15 1.88
C ASN A 36 1.56 -0.24 2.11
N ALA A 37 1.09 -0.97 3.10
CA ALA A 37 1.26 -2.40 3.33
C ALA A 37 2.60 -2.98 2.82
N ILE A 38 3.73 -2.39 3.24
CA ILE A 38 5.07 -2.76 2.73
C ILE A 38 5.36 -4.28 2.81
N HIS A 39 4.81 -4.95 3.82
CA HIS A 39 4.90 -6.40 3.97
C HIS A 39 4.15 -7.17 2.87
N SER A 40 3.10 -6.60 2.29
CA SER A 40 2.36 -7.17 1.15
C SER A 40 3.02 -6.87 -0.20
N PHE A 41 3.95 -5.91 -0.24
CA PHE A 41 4.68 -5.58 -1.47
C PHE A 41 5.64 -6.71 -1.90
N PHE A 42 6.24 -7.46 -0.98
CA PHE A 42 7.17 -8.53 -1.30
C PHE A 42 6.53 -9.65 -2.16
N PRO A 43 5.39 -10.26 -1.77
CA PRO A 43 4.74 -11.23 -2.63
C PRO A 43 4.25 -10.60 -3.94
N GLN A 44 3.72 -9.37 -3.90
CA GLN A 44 3.28 -8.67 -5.10
C GLN A 44 4.44 -8.44 -6.08
N LEU A 45 5.62 -8.02 -5.60
CA LEU A 45 6.81 -7.84 -6.43
C LEU A 45 7.22 -9.14 -7.13
N LEU A 46 7.23 -10.25 -6.41
CA LEU A 46 7.62 -11.54 -6.94
C LEU A 46 6.60 -12.09 -7.94
N ILE A 47 5.33 -12.03 -7.62
CA ILE A 47 4.25 -12.58 -8.43
C ILE A 47 4.04 -11.73 -9.70
N ALA A 48 3.88 -10.41 -9.55
CA ALA A 48 3.44 -9.55 -10.65
C ALA A 48 4.60 -9.01 -11.51
N PHE A 49 5.78 -8.82 -10.92
CA PHE A 49 6.87 -8.10 -11.60
C PHE A 49 8.12 -8.94 -11.87
N HIS A 50 8.30 -10.06 -11.16
CA HIS A 50 9.46 -10.91 -11.40
C HIS A 50 9.20 -11.90 -12.55
N THR A 51 9.57 -11.51 -13.74
CA THR A 51 9.51 -12.40 -14.93
C THR A 51 10.61 -13.45 -14.88
N VAL A 52 10.24 -14.71 -15.14
CA VAL A 52 11.16 -15.85 -15.21
C VAL A 52 11.18 -16.41 -16.63
N LYS A 53 12.36 -16.45 -17.28
CA LYS A 53 12.56 -16.89 -18.64
C LYS A 53 13.44 -18.15 -18.75
N ASP A 54 14.27 -18.39 -17.76
CA ASP A 54 15.20 -19.51 -17.68
C ASP A 54 15.48 -19.94 -16.22
N ALA A 55 16.36 -20.93 -16.06
CA ALA A 55 16.72 -21.46 -14.75
C ALA A 55 17.41 -20.44 -13.84
N ASP A 56 18.21 -19.52 -14.41
CA ASP A 56 18.93 -18.51 -13.66
C ASP A 56 17.97 -17.45 -13.10
N ASP A 57 16.97 -17.04 -13.89
CA ASP A 57 15.89 -16.16 -13.45
C ASP A 57 15.10 -16.81 -12.29
N MET A 58 14.81 -18.12 -12.40
CA MET A 58 14.10 -18.84 -11.33
C MET A 58 14.96 -18.98 -10.07
N GLN A 59 16.26 -19.17 -10.21
CA GLN A 59 17.18 -19.17 -9.05
C GLN A 59 17.23 -17.77 -8.39
N ALA A 60 17.22 -16.70 -9.19
CA ALA A 60 17.13 -15.34 -8.68
C ALA A 60 15.79 -15.07 -7.96
N TYR A 61 14.70 -15.68 -8.43
CA TYR A 61 13.40 -15.64 -7.75
C TYR A 61 13.49 -16.30 -6.37
N VAL A 62 14.06 -17.50 -6.26
CA VAL A 62 14.29 -18.21 -4.98
C VAL A 62 15.15 -17.37 -4.06
N SER A 63 16.27 -16.81 -4.53
CA SER A 63 17.15 -15.97 -3.72
C SER A 63 16.45 -14.70 -3.19
N ARG A 64 15.47 -14.16 -3.91
CA ARG A 64 14.65 -13.04 -3.43
C ARG A 64 13.65 -13.45 -2.36
N ILE A 65 13.11 -14.67 -2.43
CA ILE A 65 12.30 -15.24 -1.34
C ILE A 65 13.13 -15.29 -0.06
N GLU A 66 14.34 -15.85 -0.13
CA GLU A 66 15.27 -15.91 1.01
C GLU A 66 15.64 -14.51 1.55
N ALA A 67 15.95 -13.56 0.65
CA ALA A 67 16.34 -12.20 1.02
C ALA A 67 15.21 -11.39 1.67
N THR A 68 13.95 -11.79 1.50
CA THR A 68 12.80 -11.14 2.15
C THR A 68 12.91 -11.23 3.68
N GLU A 69 13.51 -12.27 4.23
CA GLU A 69 13.78 -12.39 5.67
C GLU A 69 14.58 -11.19 6.19
N VAL A 70 15.70 -10.90 5.56
CA VAL A 70 16.57 -9.77 5.95
C VAL A 70 15.84 -8.44 5.80
N ALA A 71 15.07 -8.27 4.74
CA ALA A 71 14.31 -7.04 4.48
C ALA A 71 13.22 -6.82 5.54
N LEU A 72 12.45 -7.85 5.89
CA LEU A 72 11.43 -7.77 6.93
C LEU A 72 12.05 -7.53 8.32
N ASP A 73 13.15 -8.18 8.67
CA ASP A 73 13.82 -7.98 9.95
C ASP A 73 14.36 -6.54 10.09
N GLN A 74 14.85 -5.93 9.00
CA GLN A 74 15.23 -4.52 8.98
C GLN A 74 14.00 -3.60 9.20
N LEU A 75 12.89 -3.88 8.56
CA LEU A 75 11.65 -3.12 8.74
C LEU A 75 11.08 -3.27 10.16
N ILE A 76 11.13 -4.46 10.73
CA ILE A 76 10.76 -4.69 12.13
C ILE A 76 11.65 -3.86 13.06
N THR A 77 12.96 -3.83 12.83
CA THR A 77 13.88 -3.01 13.61
C THR A 77 13.54 -1.53 13.52
N LEU A 78 13.27 -0.99 12.33
CA LEU A 78 12.84 0.40 12.14
C LEU A 78 11.52 0.68 12.87
N SER A 79 10.57 -0.26 12.83
CA SER A 79 9.30 -0.14 13.56
C SER A 79 9.50 -0.12 15.08
N GLN A 80 10.43 -0.93 15.60
CA GLN A 80 10.80 -0.94 17.02
C GLN A 80 11.45 0.38 17.45
N GLU A 81 12.34 0.94 16.63
CA GLU A 81 12.96 2.24 16.86
C GLU A 81 11.91 3.37 16.88
N ALA A 82 10.97 3.37 15.92
CA ALA A 82 9.87 4.32 15.88
C ALA A 82 8.98 4.21 17.13
N ALA A 83 8.63 2.98 17.52
CA ALA A 83 7.84 2.71 18.72
C ALA A 83 8.52 3.19 20.00
N ALA A 84 9.85 2.97 20.12
CA ALA A 84 10.65 3.46 21.23
C ALA A 84 10.71 5.00 21.29
N ALA A 85 10.63 5.67 20.14
CA ALA A 85 10.51 7.12 20.02
C ALA A 85 9.07 7.65 20.25
N GLY A 86 8.10 6.77 20.49
CA GLY A 86 6.69 7.15 20.73
C GLY A 86 5.86 7.26 19.45
N VAL A 87 6.36 6.82 18.32
CA VAL A 87 5.65 6.82 17.04
C VAL A 87 5.04 5.45 16.80
N ARG A 88 3.71 5.37 16.83
CA ARG A 88 2.92 4.16 16.58
C ARG A 88 1.73 4.47 15.68
N PRO A 89 1.39 3.58 14.74
CA PRO A 89 0.15 3.70 13.98
C PRO A 89 -1.08 3.52 14.89
N PRO A 90 -2.26 3.92 14.45
CA PRO A 90 -3.51 3.63 15.15
C PRO A 90 -3.73 2.12 15.33
N ARG A 91 -4.41 1.72 16.40
CA ARG A 91 -4.62 0.30 16.75
C ARG A 91 -5.20 -0.53 15.59
N PHE A 92 -6.17 -0.01 14.85
CA PHE A 92 -6.77 -0.71 13.72
C PHE A 92 -5.76 -1.09 12.61
N ALA A 93 -4.65 -0.34 12.49
CA ALA A 93 -3.61 -0.67 11.52
C ALA A 93 -2.84 -1.93 11.92
N PHE A 94 -2.62 -2.16 13.22
CA PHE A 94 -2.00 -3.39 13.72
C PHE A 94 -2.84 -4.63 13.37
N ASP A 95 -4.16 -4.58 13.63
CA ASP A 95 -5.06 -5.69 13.29
C ASP A 95 -4.99 -6.00 11.79
N SER A 96 -5.01 -4.97 10.94
CA SER A 96 -4.93 -5.14 9.48
C SER A 96 -3.59 -5.72 9.02
N VAL A 97 -2.46 -5.33 9.64
CA VAL A 97 -1.13 -5.87 9.32
C VAL A 97 -1.03 -7.32 9.76
N ILE A 98 -1.51 -7.67 10.97
CA ILE A 98 -1.52 -9.03 11.48
C ILE A 98 -2.33 -9.95 10.56
N ASP A 99 -3.54 -9.53 10.18
CA ASP A 99 -4.43 -10.30 9.32
C ASP A 99 -3.81 -10.51 7.93
N SER A 100 -3.33 -9.46 7.29
CA SER A 100 -2.73 -9.55 5.95
C SER A 100 -1.42 -10.34 5.94
N ALA A 101 -0.56 -10.17 6.95
CA ALA A 101 0.65 -10.96 7.11
C ALA A 101 0.33 -12.44 7.33
N GLY A 102 -0.70 -12.75 8.14
CA GLY A 102 -1.19 -14.11 8.35
C GLY A 102 -1.70 -14.77 7.06
N GLN A 103 -2.43 -14.01 6.23
CA GLN A 103 -2.90 -14.52 4.93
C GLN A 103 -1.75 -14.86 3.98
N ILE A 104 -0.65 -14.11 4.00
CA ILE A 104 0.52 -14.36 3.14
C ILE A 104 1.18 -15.71 3.44
N ILE A 105 1.13 -16.18 4.67
CA ILE A 105 1.67 -17.46 5.12
C ILE A 105 0.59 -18.53 5.40
N THR A 106 -0.56 -18.43 4.74
CA THR A 106 -1.66 -19.42 4.81
C THR A 106 -1.67 -20.25 3.54
N GLY A 107 -1.97 -21.55 3.69
CA GLY A 107 -1.98 -22.53 2.60
C GLY A 107 -0.61 -23.19 2.39
N ALA A 108 -0.52 -24.16 1.48
CA ALA A 108 0.74 -24.84 1.20
C ALA A 108 1.80 -23.83 0.63
N PRO A 109 3.08 -23.94 1.00
CA PRO A 109 3.69 -24.98 1.83
C PRO A 109 3.67 -24.71 3.34
N PHE A 110 3.05 -23.61 3.80
CA PHE A 110 3.08 -23.12 5.18
C PHE A 110 2.09 -23.88 6.09
N THR A 111 0.88 -24.10 5.59
CA THR A 111 -0.20 -24.81 6.30
C THR A 111 -0.85 -25.82 5.37
N GLU A 112 -1.68 -26.73 5.94
CA GLU A 112 -2.53 -27.63 5.13
C GLU A 112 -3.60 -26.83 4.38
N GLY A 113 -3.96 -27.26 3.17
CA GLY A 113 -5.01 -26.68 2.35
C GLY A 113 -4.55 -26.38 0.92
N GLU A 114 -5.22 -25.41 0.30
CA GLU A 114 -4.87 -24.93 -1.04
C GLU A 114 -3.50 -24.25 -1.04
N ASP A 115 -2.89 -24.14 -2.21
CA ASP A 115 -1.60 -23.46 -2.36
C ASP A 115 -1.71 -21.99 -2.00
N SER A 116 -0.74 -21.47 -1.26
CA SER A 116 -0.58 -20.03 -1.07
C SER A 116 -0.28 -19.35 -2.42
N ALA A 117 -0.62 -18.06 -2.54
CA ALA A 117 -0.44 -17.33 -3.79
C ALA A 117 1.02 -17.38 -4.30
N ILE A 118 2.00 -17.25 -3.40
CA ILE A 118 3.42 -17.29 -3.75
C ILE A 118 3.87 -18.69 -4.17
N TRP A 119 3.33 -19.74 -3.57
CA TRP A 119 3.65 -21.11 -3.95
C TRP A 119 3.00 -21.51 -5.29
N ALA A 120 1.74 -21.12 -5.51
CA ALA A 120 1.06 -21.31 -6.78
C ALA A 120 1.80 -20.62 -7.93
N ASP A 121 2.23 -19.36 -7.74
CA ASP A 121 3.05 -18.64 -8.72
C ASP A 121 4.39 -19.32 -8.99
N THR A 122 5.05 -19.78 -7.94
CA THR A 122 6.32 -20.54 -8.04
C THR A 122 6.15 -21.78 -8.91
N GLN A 123 5.12 -22.58 -8.66
CA GLN A 123 4.84 -23.80 -9.44
C GLN A 123 4.49 -23.46 -10.88
N GLN A 124 3.69 -22.42 -11.11
CA GLN A 124 3.32 -21.97 -12.46
C GLN A 124 4.54 -21.53 -13.25
N LYS A 125 5.47 -20.75 -12.67
CA LYS A 125 6.71 -20.32 -13.32
C LYS A 125 7.61 -21.51 -13.68
N ILE A 126 7.77 -22.47 -12.78
CA ILE A 126 8.54 -23.71 -13.06
C ILE A 126 7.87 -24.55 -14.14
N ALA A 127 6.54 -24.68 -14.13
CA ALA A 127 5.79 -25.39 -15.16
C ALA A 127 5.96 -24.75 -16.55
N ALA A 128 5.93 -23.42 -16.62
CA ALA A 128 6.16 -22.67 -17.86
C ALA A 128 7.57 -22.91 -18.43
N LEU A 129 8.60 -22.95 -17.59
CA LEU A 129 9.96 -23.30 -18.03
C LEU A 129 10.06 -24.74 -18.55
N ARG A 130 9.29 -25.67 -17.97
CA ARG A 130 9.21 -27.05 -18.43
C ARG A 130 8.51 -27.16 -19.77
N GLU A 131 7.39 -26.47 -19.96
CA GLU A 131 6.62 -26.42 -21.19
C GLU A 131 7.45 -25.82 -22.34
N ALA A 132 8.22 -24.78 -22.05
CA ALA A 132 9.16 -24.16 -22.98
C ALA A 132 10.44 -24.98 -23.25
N GLU A 133 10.58 -26.14 -22.60
CA GLU A 133 11.76 -27.02 -22.70
C GLU A 133 13.09 -26.33 -22.31
N THR A 134 13.04 -25.23 -21.55
CA THR A 134 14.25 -24.52 -21.09
C THR A 134 14.92 -25.21 -19.90
N ILE A 135 14.19 -26.06 -19.18
CA ILE A 135 14.70 -26.90 -18.08
C ILE A 135 14.20 -28.36 -18.25
N ASN A 136 14.95 -29.32 -17.73
CA ASN A 136 14.50 -30.71 -17.66
C ASN A 136 13.77 -31.01 -16.35
N GLN A 137 13.21 -32.22 -16.17
CA GLN A 137 12.46 -32.59 -14.96
C GLN A 137 13.30 -32.51 -13.69
N ALA A 138 14.54 -32.98 -13.73
CA ALA A 138 15.42 -32.95 -12.55
C ALA A 138 15.73 -31.51 -12.11
N GLN A 139 15.88 -30.59 -13.05
CA GLN A 139 16.05 -29.16 -12.75
C GLN A 139 14.77 -28.56 -12.17
N ALA A 140 13.59 -28.90 -12.70
CA ALA A 140 12.32 -28.45 -12.18
C ALA A 140 12.10 -28.91 -10.72
N ASP A 141 12.36 -30.20 -10.45
CA ASP A 141 12.26 -30.79 -9.10
C ASP A 141 13.23 -30.11 -8.11
N ALA A 142 14.46 -29.83 -8.56
CA ALA A 142 15.45 -29.13 -7.73
C ALA A 142 15.02 -27.68 -7.43
N LEU A 143 14.53 -26.93 -8.42
CA LEU A 143 14.03 -25.55 -8.23
C LEU A 143 12.79 -25.50 -7.33
N ALA A 144 11.85 -26.43 -7.51
CA ALA A 144 10.68 -26.54 -6.64
C ALA A 144 11.06 -26.85 -5.18
N THR A 145 12.06 -27.75 -5.00
CA THR A 145 12.57 -28.09 -3.66
C THR A 145 13.25 -26.89 -3.00
N ALA A 146 14.09 -26.16 -3.74
CA ALA A 146 14.80 -24.99 -3.25
C ALA A 146 13.80 -23.86 -2.91
N ALA A 147 12.80 -23.60 -3.77
CA ALA A 147 11.78 -22.58 -3.52
C ALA A 147 10.93 -22.93 -2.29
N ARG A 148 10.54 -24.21 -2.14
CA ARG A 148 9.80 -24.65 -0.95
C ARG A 148 10.63 -24.46 0.33
N ALA A 149 11.91 -24.80 0.30
CA ALA A 149 12.81 -24.58 1.45
C ALA A 149 12.93 -23.09 1.77
N ALA A 150 13.14 -22.23 0.77
CA ALA A 150 13.20 -20.78 0.96
C ALA A 150 11.90 -20.21 1.60
N LEU A 151 10.74 -20.71 1.18
CA LEU A 151 9.46 -20.30 1.75
C LEU A 151 9.30 -20.74 3.21
N VAL A 152 9.65 -21.98 3.53
CA VAL A 152 9.45 -22.56 4.88
C VAL A 152 10.53 -22.11 5.86
N ASP A 153 11.79 -22.02 5.42
CA ASP A 153 12.92 -21.79 6.30
C ASP A 153 13.27 -20.29 6.49
N HIS A 154 12.83 -19.41 5.56
CA HIS A 154 13.13 -17.99 5.58
C HIS A 154 11.87 -17.11 5.57
N TRP A 155 11.01 -17.29 4.58
CA TRP A 155 9.84 -16.44 4.39
C TRP A 155 8.83 -16.56 5.54
N GLN A 156 8.40 -17.77 5.85
CA GLN A 156 7.43 -18.00 6.91
C GLN A 156 7.92 -17.47 8.26
N PRO A 157 9.12 -17.79 8.76
CA PRO A 157 9.60 -17.28 10.04
C PRO A 157 9.71 -15.75 10.09
N ALA A 158 10.02 -15.11 8.96
CA ALA A 158 10.09 -13.65 8.90
C ALA A 158 8.70 -13.00 9.10
N TYR A 159 7.65 -13.54 8.46
CA TYR A 159 6.28 -13.07 8.67
C TYR A 159 5.75 -13.42 10.06
N GLU A 160 6.11 -14.56 10.61
CA GLU A 160 5.78 -14.91 12.00
C GLU A 160 6.39 -13.92 13.00
N ARG A 161 7.64 -13.50 12.79
CA ARG A 161 8.29 -12.44 13.60
C ARG A 161 7.57 -11.09 13.45
N LEU A 162 7.18 -10.72 12.24
CA LEU A 162 6.38 -9.52 12.02
C LEU A 162 5.07 -9.57 12.80
N ILE A 163 4.31 -10.66 12.69
CA ILE A 163 3.05 -10.85 13.41
C ILE A 163 3.28 -10.77 14.93
N ALA A 164 4.29 -11.45 15.43
CA ALA A 164 4.62 -11.43 16.86
C ALA A 164 4.96 -10.02 17.34
N TRP A 165 5.76 -9.26 16.59
CA TRP A 165 6.08 -7.87 16.90
C TRP A 165 4.83 -6.99 16.92
N GLN A 166 3.97 -7.11 15.91
CA GLN A 166 2.71 -6.33 15.86
C GLN A 166 1.80 -6.65 17.05
N GLN A 167 1.66 -7.92 17.43
CA GLN A 167 0.88 -8.35 18.59
C GLN A 167 1.46 -7.81 19.91
N GLU A 168 2.79 -7.82 20.06
CA GLU A 168 3.47 -7.32 21.25
C GLU A 168 3.31 -5.80 21.41
N ASP A 169 3.47 -5.02 20.33
CA ASP A 169 3.46 -3.57 20.41
C ASP A 169 2.04 -2.98 20.39
N MET A 170 1.06 -3.68 19.81
CA MET A 170 -0.34 -3.23 19.73
C MET A 170 -0.94 -2.86 21.09
N VAL A 171 -0.54 -3.53 22.18
CA VAL A 171 -1.05 -3.28 23.52
C VAL A 171 -0.64 -1.90 24.06
N ASN A 172 0.38 -1.28 23.47
CA ASN A 172 0.85 0.05 23.82
C ASN A 172 0.09 1.17 23.10
N THR A 173 -0.95 0.85 22.31
CA THR A 173 -1.76 1.82 21.57
C THR A 173 -3.12 2.04 22.22
N SER A 174 -3.68 3.24 22.02
CA SER A 174 -5.04 3.56 22.44
C SER A 174 -6.06 2.89 21.51
N GLU A 175 -7.21 2.46 22.08
CA GLU A 175 -8.36 2.01 21.30
C GLU A 175 -8.99 3.14 20.46
N ILE A 176 -8.87 4.37 20.94
CA ILE A 176 -9.35 5.54 20.24
C ILE A 176 -8.20 6.09 19.40
N SER A 177 -8.37 6.04 18.07
CA SER A 177 -7.40 6.58 17.12
C SER A 177 -7.24 8.08 17.32
N GLN A 178 -5.99 8.51 17.37
CA GLN A 178 -5.62 9.93 17.47
C GLN A 178 -4.89 10.33 16.19
N GLY A 179 -5.03 11.59 15.78
CA GLY A 179 -4.34 12.10 14.60
C GLY A 179 -2.84 12.25 14.82
N VAL A 180 -2.10 12.40 13.74
CA VAL A 180 -0.62 12.53 13.75
C VAL A 180 -0.12 13.71 14.59
N GLY A 181 -0.96 14.72 14.86
CA GLY A 181 -0.64 15.84 15.77
C GLY A 181 -0.32 15.42 17.20
N MET A 182 -0.67 14.19 17.61
CA MET A 182 -0.35 13.62 18.92
C MET A 182 1.01 12.90 18.97
N LEU A 183 1.63 12.68 17.81
CA LEU A 183 2.97 12.11 17.74
C LEU A 183 4.03 13.13 18.22
N PRO A 184 5.22 12.70 18.64
CA PRO A 184 6.34 13.60 18.84
C PRO A 184 6.56 14.49 17.61
N ASP A 185 6.64 15.81 17.82
CA ASP A 185 6.71 16.82 16.74
C ASP A 185 5.59 16.74 15.70
N GLY A 186 4.46 16.10 16.04
CA GLY A 186 3.37 15.75 15.13
C GLY A 186 2.75 16.93 14.41
N VAL A 187 2.65 18.11 15.06
CA VAL A 187 2.14 19.34 14.40
C VAL A 187 3.11 19.81 13.32
N ALA A 188 4.41 19.80 13.60
CA ALA A 188 5.44 20.20 12.64
C ALA A 188 5.50 19.18 11.47
N TYR A 189 5.43 17.89 11.77
CA TYR A 189 5.31 16.82 10.79
C TYR A 189 4.09 16.99 9.88
N TYR A 190 2.91 17.25 10.47
CA TYR A 190 1.68 17.45 9.68
C TYR A 190 1.81 18.65 8.73
N ASN A 191 2.35 19.76 9.20
CA ASN A 191 2.54 20.96 8.38
C ASN A 191 3.54 20.73 7.24
N GLU A 192 4.63 19.99 7.50
CA GLU A 192 5.56 19.62 6.44
C GLU A 192 4.89 18.73 5.39
N ARG A 193 4.15 17.70 5.80
CA ARG A 193 3.39 16.85 4.87
C ARG A 193 2.37 17.65 4.07
N LEU A 194 1.68 18.61 4.71
CA LEU A 194 0.70 19.46 4.06
C LEU A 194 1.34 20.35 2.98
N ALA A 195 2.44 21.01 3.29
CA ALA A 195 3.19 21.81 2.34
C ALA A 195 3.71 20.98 1.15
N ASN A 196 4.24 19.78 1.43
CA ASN A 196 4.73 18.85 0.41
C ASN A 196 3.61 18.39 -0.52
N GLN A 197 2.46 17.98 0.02
CA GLN A 197 1.33 17.44 -0.75
C GLN A 197 0.59 18.51 -1.56
N THR A 198 0.48 19.72 -1.02
CA THR A 198 -0.24 20.84 -1.68
C THR A 198 0.66 21.69 -2.55
N THR A 199 1.99 21.57 -2.39
CA THR A 199 2.99 22.45 -3.02
C THR A 199 2.75 23.94 -2.74
N THR A 200 2.18 24.26 -1.56
CA THR A 200 1.85 25.62 -1.13
C THR A 200 2.31 25.85 0.30
N ASP A 201 2.37 27.12 0.70
CA ASP A 201 2.66 27.54 2.08
C ASP A 201 1.39 27.76 2.91
N LEU A 202 0.24 27.25 2.47
CA LEU A 202 -1.01 27.40 3.15
C LEU A 202 -1.02 26.59 4.48
N THR A 203 -1.56 27.21 5.51
CA THR A 203 -1.79 26.55 6.80
C THR A 203 -2.94 25.56 6.74
N ALA A 204 -3.01 24.63 7.69
CA ALA A 204 -4.13 23.70 7.81
C ALA A 204 -5.50 24.41 7.92
N ASP A 205 -5.57 25.50 8.66
CA ASP A 205 -6.82 26.28 8.83
C ASP A 205 -7.24 26.96 7.53
N GLU A 206 -6.29 27.54 6.77
CA GLU A 206 -6.58 28.14 5.46
C GLU A 206 -7.08 27.09 4.47
N ILE A 207 -6.44 25.92 4.41
CA ILE A 207 -6.89 24.82 3.54
C ILE A 207 -8.27 24.32 3.97
N HIS A 208 -8.51 24.19 5.26
CA HIS A 208 -9.83 23.80 5.77
C HIS A 208 -10.91 24.82 5.36
N GLN A 209 -10.62 26.13 5.49
CA GLN A 209 -11.56 27.18 5.09
C GLN A 209 -11.85 27.16 3.60
N ILE A 210 -10.81 26.99 2.75
CA ILE A 210 -10.98 26.79 1.31
C ILE A 210 -11.91 25.59 1.05
N GLY A 211 -11.72 24.49 1.76
CA GLY A 211 -12.59 23.30 1.64
C GLY A 211 -14.05 23.58 1.98
N LEU A 212 -14.31 24.35 3.06
CA LEU A 212 -15.66 24.75 3.45
C LEU A 212 -16.31 25.64 2.38
N ASP A 213 -15.58 26.62 1.88
CA ASP A 213 -16.07 27.55 0.86
C ASP A 213 -16.39 26.83 -0.47
N GLU A 214 -15.51 25.90 -0.88
CA GLU A 214 -15.70 25.09 -2.08
C GLU A 214 -16.89 24.13 -1.96
N VAL A 215 -17.08 23.49 -0.80
CA VAL A 215 -18.27 22.66 -0.55
C VAL A 215 -19.54 23.48 -0.64
N ALA A 216 -19.55 24.69 -0.09
CA ALA A 216 -20.71 25.60 -0.18
C ALA A 216 -20.98 26.02 -1.64
N ARG A 217 -19.92 26.39 -2.37
CA ARG A 217 -20.02 26.75 -3.82
C ARG A 217 -20.56 25.59 -4.64
N LEU A 218 -19.97 24.40 -4.49
CA LEU A 218 -20.40 23.20 -5.25
C LEU A 218 -21.85 22.80 -4.93
N LYS A 219 -22.28 22.89 -3.68
CA LYS A 219 -23.68 22.62 -3.31
C LYS A 219 -24.62 23.60 -3.98
N ALA A 220 -24.28 24.89 -4.02
CA ALA A 220 -25.08 25.90 -4.71
C ALA A 220 -25.18 25.63 -6.22
N GLU A 221 -24.09 25.26 -6.88
CA GLU A 221 -24.08 24.90 -8.31
C GLU A 221 -24.90 23.63 -8.57
N MET A 222 -24.80 22.61 -7.71
CA MET A 222 -25.63 21.40 -7.80
C MET A 222 -27.14 21.73 -7.70
N ASP A 223 -27.52 22.66 -6.82
CA ASP A 223 -28.91 23.13 -6.73
C ASP A 223 -29.35 23.85 -7.99
N VAL A 224 -28.49 24.67 -8.60
CA VAL A 224 -28.79 25.32 -9.90
C VAL A 224 -29.00 24.25 -10.97
N ILE A 225 -28.16 23.25 -11.08
CA ILE A 225 -28.28 22.15 -12.06
C ILE A 225 -29.58 21.37 -11.81
N LYS A 226 -29.84 20.96 -10.57
CA LYS A 226 -31.07 20.27 -10.16
C LYS A 226 -32.32 21.03 -10.59
N ASN A 227 -32.35 22.34 -10.32
CA ASN A 227 -33.47 23.19 -10.69
C ASN A 227 -33.60 23.37 -12.22
N SER A 228 -32.48 23.43 -12.95
CA SER A 228 -32.47 23.57 -14.41
C SER A 228 -33.07 22.37 -15.14
N VAL A 229 -33.01 21.17 -14.54
CA VAL A 229 -33.65 19.95 -15.07
C VAL A 229 -35.11 19.78 -14.56
N GLY A 230 -35.66 20.75 -13.83
CA GLY A 230 -37.04 20.74 -13.36
C GLY A 230 -37.30 19.77 -12.19
N PHE A 231 -36.26 19.36 -11.43
CA PHE A 231 -36.47 18.48 -10.27
C PHE A 231 -36.88 19.28 -9.04
N GLU A 232 -38.05 18.93 -8.49
CA GLU A 232 -38.57 19.49 -7.24
C GLU A 232 -38.16 18.61 -6.07
N GLY A 233 -37.44 19.16 -5.11
CA GLY A 233 -36.90 18.45 -3.93
C GLY A 233 -35.49 18.91 -3.56
N ASP A 234 -34.94 18.33 -2.51
CA ASP A 234 -33.55 18.59 -2.08
C ASP A 234 -32.53 17.79 -2.92
N LEU A 235 -31.25 18.10 -2.74
CA LEU A 235 -30.16 17.38 -3.43
C LEU A 235 -30.12 15.89 -3.07
N LYS A 236 -30.50 15.51 -1.84
CA LYS A 236 -30.52 14.11 -1.42
C LYS A 236 -31.56 13.32 -2.21
N ALA A 237 -32.76 13.89 -2.38
CA ALA A 237 -33.83 13.29 -3.19
C ALA A 237 -33.44 13.24 -4.67
N PHE A 238 -32.77 14.29 -5.17
CA PHE A 238 -32.27 14.32 -6.55
C PHE A 238 -31.23 13.20 -6.81
N PHE A 239 -30.27 13.03 -5.94
CA PHE A 239 -29.29 11.93 -6.06
C PHE A 239 -29.91 10.54 -5.89
N ALA A 240 -30.93 10.40 -5.03
CA ALA A 240 -31.67 9.15 -4.93
C ALA A 240 -32.38 8.83 -6.25
N MET A 241 -33.09 9.82 -6.85
CA MET A 241 -33.74 9.66 -8.14
C MET A 241 -32.72 9.25 -9.23
N LEU A 242 -31.57 9.92 -9.32
CA LEU A 242 -30.55 9.58 -10.30
C LEU A 242 -30.05 8.13 -10.12
N ARG A 243 -29.77 7.72 -8.90
CA ARG A 243 -29.27 6.38 -8.58
C ARG A 243 -30.29 5.27 -8.84
N ASP A 244 -31.55 5.57 -8.53
CA ASP A 244 -32.63 4.57 -8.59
C ASP A 244 -33.28 4.48 -9.99
N SER A 245 -33.01 5.46 -10.90
CA SER A 245 -33.55 5.54 -12.28
C SER A 245 -32.75 4.66 -13.25
N LYS A 246 -32.52 3.41 -12.92
CA LYS A 246 -31.65 2.50 -13.73
C LYS A 246 -32.19 2.25 -15.14
N ASP A 247 -33.50 2.40 -15.36
CA ASP A 247 -34.13 2.23 -16.66
C ASP A 247 -34.07 3.52 -17.53
N ASP A 248 -33.57 4.63 -16.97
CA ASP A 248 -33.46 5.89 -17.68
C ASP A 248 -32.15 5.96 -18.46
N GLN A 249 -32.24 5.75 -19.79
CA GLN A 249 -31.10 5.78 -20.70
C GLN A 249 -30.32 7.10 -20.75
N ARG A 250 -30.84 8.17 -20.16
CA ARG A 250 -30.09 9.43 -20.00
C ARG A 250 -29.00 9.34 -18.95
N HIS A 251 -29.16 8.43 -17.99
CA HIS A 251 -28.28 8.29 -16.83
C HIS A 251 -27.52 6.97 -16.80
N TYR A 252 -28.05 5.92 -17.44
CA TYR A 252 -27.49 4.58 -17.44
C TYR A 252 -27.42 4.01 -18.85
N TYR A 253 -26.31 3.37 -19.17
CA TYR A 253 -26.21 2.57 -20.38
C TYR A 253 -26.99 1.26 -20.18
N PRO A 254 -27.64 0.73 -21.23
CA PRO A 254 -28.21 -0.61 -21.14
C PRO A 254 -27.11 -1.63 -20.89
N ASP A 255 -27.42 -2.61 -20.04
CA ASP A 255 -26.56 -3.76 -19.78
C ASP A 255 -26.61 -4.64 -21.04
N THR A 256 -25.69 -4.38 -21.95
CA THR A 256 -25.52 -5.17 -23.20
C THR A 256 -24.25 -5.96 -23.07
N ASP A 257 -24.37 -7.31 -23.16
CA ASP A 257 -23.26 -8.24 -23.30
C ASP A 257 -22.31 -7.87 -24.44
#